data_cb3a3e7ac1f46e53d1061f48b488909e
#
_entry.id   cb3a3e7ac1f46e53d1061f48b488909e
#
_cell.length_a   1.000
_cell.length_b   1.000
_cell.length_c   1.000
_cell.angle_alpha   90.00
_cell.angle_beta   90.00
_cell.angle_gamma   90.00
#
_symmetry.space_group_name_H-M   'P 1'
#
loop_
_entity.id
_entity.type
_entity.pdbx_description
1 polymer ?
#
loop_
_entity_poly.entity_id
_entity_poly.type
_entity_poly.pdbx_seq_one_letter_code
_entity_poly.pdbx_strand_id
1 'polypeptide(L)'
;MATKIPIIVREIRNNPPTPVNFAVEKNISYSQLSMFTQCPKKWSLQYRDGHKISEQSIHMTFGTALHEVLQHYLDVMYETSGAEADRINIEELFEDTLRKCYADDYKKNKNQHYSSSTELREFFEDGKEILRYIKKKRSLYFSKKGWHLVGCEVPIVIAPNLRLNRVKYMGYLDIVMYHEPTNTFKIIDIKTSTKGWNKWNKKDESKQFQLVLYKHFFSKQYNIPLENIEIEFFIVRRKIYVDGEYPQKRVQQFVPASGKVKLNKATTNLNEFINKAFNLDGSYKDT
;
A
#
# COMPACT_ATOMS: atom_id res chain seq x y z
N MET A 1 21.61 -20.83 11.27
CA MET A 1 21.22 -21.46 9.99
C MET A 1 20.23 -20.53 9.29
N ALA A 2 20.46 -20.20 8.02
CA ALA A 2 19.47 -19.44 7.24
C ALA A 2 18.17 -20.26 7.13
N THR A 3 17.06 -19.69 7.50
CA THR A 3 15.76 -20.37 7.43
C THR A 3 15.45 -20.63 5.96
N LYS A 4 15.23 -21.89 5.58
CA LYS A 4 14.94 -22.26 4.19
C LYS A 4 13.62 -21.57 3.77
N ILE A 5 13.68 -20.75 2.74
CA ILE A 5 12.50 -20.04 2.23
C ILE A 5 11.49 -21.07 1.68
N PRO A 6 10.22 -21.06 2.11
CA PRO A 6 9.19 -21.97 1.63
C PRO A 6 9.01 -21.93 0.11
N ILE A 7 8.66 -23.08 -0.48
CA ILE A 7 8.50 -23.22 -1.94
C ILE A 7 7.52 -22.19 -2.48
N ILE A 8 6.35 -22.04 -1.85
CA ILE A 8 5.32 -21.11 -2.30
C ILE A 8 5.78 -19.64 -2.31
N VAL A 9 6.62 -19.25 -1.34
CA VAL A 9 7.19 -17.89 -1.31
C VAL A 9 8.15 -17.69 -2.49
N ARG A 10 8.98 -18.68 -2.78
CA ARG A 10 9.90 -18.65 -3.95
C ARG A 10 9.14 -18.61 -5.27
N GLU A 11 8.06 -19.38 -5.39
CA GLU A 11 7.21 -19.39 -6.58
C GLU A 11 6.61 -18.02 -6.86
N ILE A 12 6.05 -17.35 -5.83
CA ILE A 12 5.50 -16.01 -5.98
C ILE A 12 6.58 -15.01 -6.40
N ARG A 13 7.75 -15.05 -5.77
CA ARG A 13 8.89 -14.15 -6.08
C ARG A 13 9.43 -14.33 -7.48
N ASN A 14 9.51 -15.58 -7.95
CA ASN A 14 10.09 -15.92 -9.25
C ASN A 14 9.10 -15.79 -10.42
N ASN A 15 7.82 -15.67 -10.14
CA ASN A 15 6.77 -15.54 -11.14
C ASN A 15 5.95 -14.24 -10.96
N PRO A 16 6.59 -13.07 -11.10
CA PRO A 16 5.86 -11.81 -11.07
C PRO A 16 4.87 -11.75 -12.25
N PRO A 17 3.74 -11.05 -12.10
CA PRO A 17 2.79 -10.90 -13.18
C PRO A 17 3.42 -10.14 -14.36
N THR A 18 2.95 -10.42 -15.56
CA THR A 18 3.36 -9.68 -16.76
C THR A 18 2.95 -8.21 -16.61
N PRO A 19 3.87 -7.27 -16.80
CA PRO A 19 3.55 -5.84 -16.75
C PRO A 19 2.48 -5.45 -17.78
N VAL A 20 1.74 -4.38 -17.47
CA VAL A 20 0.74 -3.83 -18.39
C VAL A 20 1.43 -3.29 -19.64
N ASN A 21 0.97 -3.73 -20.81
CA ASN A 21 1.41 -3.18 -22.10
C ASN A 21 0.56 -1.93 -22.43
N PHE A 22 1.01 -0.76 -22.03
CA PHE A 22 0.28 0.50 -22.22
C PHE A 22 0.04 0.91 -23.67
N ALA A 23 0.68 0.25 -24.65
CA ALA A 23 0.39 0.50 -26.06
C ALA A 23 -0.99 -0.06 -26.49
N VAL A 24 -1.45 -1.13 -25.83
CA VAL A 24 -2.69 -1.84 -26.18
C VAL A 24 -3.61 -2.11 -25.00
N GLU A 25 -3.16 -1.85 -23.78
CA GLU A 25 -3.90 -2.09 -22.54
C GLU A 25 -4.09 -0.79 -21.75
N LYS A 26 -5.13 -0.76 -20.93
CA LYS A 26 -5.36 0.28 -19.92
C LYS A 26 -5.22 -0.32 -18.54
N ASN A 27 -4.74 0.47 -17.59
CA ASN A 27 -4.72 0.08 -16.19
C ASN A 27 -5.81 0.80 -15.41
N ILE A 28 -6.35 0.10 -14.44
CA ILE A 28 -7.19 0.66 -13.38
C ILE A 28 -6.57 0.32 -12.04
N SER A 29 -6.76 1.19 -11.08
CA SER A 29 -6.27 1.01 -9.72
C SER A 29 -7.37 1.32 -8.70
N TYR A 30 -7.11 0.97 -7.44
CA TYR A 30 -8.03 1.36 -6.38
C TYR A 30 -8.22 2.89 -6.28
N SER A 31 -7.17 3.67 -6.47
CA SER A 31 -7.25 5.13 -6.47
C SER A 31 -8.18 5.66 -7.57
N GLN A 32 -8.14 5.04 -8.75
CA GLN A 32 -9.07 5.37 -9.83
C GLN A 32 -10.51 5.02 -9.47
N LEU A 33 -10.75 3.81 -8.94
CA LEU A 33 -12.08 3.39 -8.48
C LEU A 33 -12.62 4.37 -7.41
N SER A 34 -11.81 4.69 -6.41
CA SER A 34 -12.20 5.63 -5.35
C SER A 34 -12.55 7.00 -5.89
N MET A 35 -11.75 7.54 -6.81
CA MET A 35 -12.02 8.82 -7.45
C MET A 35 -13.29 8.79 -8.31
N PHE A 36 -13.48 7.74 -9.10
CA PHE A 36 -14.67 7.55 -9.93
C PHE A 36 -15.95 7.48 -9.07
N THR A 37 -15.89 6.75 -7.96
CA THR A 37 -17.03 6.64 -7.02
C THR A 37 -17.38 7.97 -6.39
N GLN A 38 -16.40 8.82 -6.10
CA GLN A 38 -16.63 10.17 -5.57
C GLN A 38 -17.15 11.14 -6.65
N CYS A 39 -16.54 11.14 -7.82
CA CYS A 39 -16.91 12.00 -8.93
C CYS A 39 -16.39 11.44 -10.26
N PRO A 40 -17.26 10.82 -11.09
CA PRO A 40 -16.87 10.30 -12.40
C PRO A 40 -16.23 11.38 -13.29
N LYS A 41 -16.70 12.62 -13.24
CA LYS A 41 -16.14 13.74 -14.02
C LYS A 41 -14.71 14.07 -13.61
N LYS A 42 -14.41 14.06 -12.30
CA LYS A 42 -13.05 14.27 -11.81
C LYS A 42 -12.12 13.16 -12.31
N TRP A 43 -12.58 11.91 -12.27
CA TRP A 43 -11.84 10.77 -12.80
C TRP A 43 -11.57 10.92 -14.30
N SER A 44 -12.59 11.28 -15.11
CA SER A 44 -12.42 11.44 -16.55
C SER A 44 -11.39 12.51 -16.89
N LEU A 45 -11.47 13.67 -16.24
CA LEU A 45 -10.50 14.75 -16.43
C LEU A 45 -9.05 14.30 -16.09
N GLN A 46 -8.88 13.56 -15.01
CA GLN A 46 -7.54 13.19 -14.55
C GLN A 46 -6.95 12.00 -15.30
N TYR A 47 -7.73 10.94 -15.53
CA TYR A 47 -7.20 9.68 -16.05
C TYR A 47 -7.50 9.43 -17.53
N ARG A 48 -8.63 9.92 -18.04
CA ARG A 48 -8.96 9.84 -19.47
C ARG A 48 -8.33 10.99 -20.25
N ASP A 49 -8.51 12.22 -19.75
CA ASP A 49 -8.14 13.44 -20.47
C ASP A 49 -6.73 13.95 -20.07
N GLY A 50 -6.09 13.33 -19.08
CA GLY A 50 -4.71 13.61 -18.69
C GLY A 50 -4.47 14.90 -17.91
N HIS A 51 -5.54 15.55 -17.41
CA HIS A 51 -5.41 16.75 -16.58
C HIS A 51 -4.95 16.39 -15.17
N LYS A 52 -3.76 16.83 -14.78
CA LYS A 52 -3.28 16.65 -13.40
C LYS A 52 -4.03 17.60 -12.47
N ILE A 53 -4.87 17.03 -11.60
CA ILE A 53 -5.71 17.79 -10.66
C ILE A 53 -5.16 17.71 -9.23
N SER A 54 -4.25 16.77 -8.95
CA SER A 54 -3.70 16.60 -7.60
C SER A 54 -2.58 17.58 -7.32
N GLU A 55 -2.72 18.32 -6.22
CA GLU A 55 -1.64 19.13 -5.65
C GLU A 55 -0.66 18.25 -4.89
N GLN A 56 0.62 18.59 -4.96
CA GLN A 56 1.65 17.91 -4.19
C GLN A 56 1.52 18.27 -2.71
N SER A 57 1.82 17.33 -1.82
CA SER A 57 1.70 17.52 -0.37
C SER A 57 2.83 16.84 0.37
N ILE A 58 3.38 17.52 1.37
CA ILE A 58 4.41 16.93 2.25
C ILE A 58 3.91 15.64 2.96
N HIS A 59 2.62 15.51 3.19
CA HIS A 59 2.05 14.26 3.72
C HIS A 59 2.24 13.07 2.79
N MET A 60 2.13 13.28 1.47
CA MET A 60 2.34 12.23 0.46
C MET A 60 3.82 11.85 0.38
N THR A 61 4.70 12.86 0.26
CA THR A 61 6.16 12.68 0.24
C THR A 61 6.66 11.95 1.48
N PHE A 62 6.20 12.35 2.65
CA PHE A 62 6.51 11.71 3.92
C PHE A 62 6.03 10.25 3.95
N GLY A 63 4.81 9.99 3.49
CA GLY A 63 4.27 8.64 3.40
C GLY A 63 5.16 7.74 2.55
N THR A 64 5.51 8.19 1.34
CA THR A 64 6.40 7.47 0.43
C THR A 64 7.76 7.17 1.07
N ALA A 65 8.41 8.18 1.65
CA ALA A 65 9.72 8.00 2.29
C ALA A 65 9.65 7.03 3.48
N LEU A 66 8.59 7.10 4.30
CA LEU A 66 8.41 6.19 5.42
C LEU A 66 8.20 4.75 4.97
N HIS A 67 7.41 4.53 3.90
CA HIS A 67 7.21 3.22 3.29
C HIS A 67 8.54 2.65 2.79
N GLU A 68 9.29 3.39 1.94
CA GLU A 68 10.58 2.93 1.40
C GLU A 68 11.55 2.48 2.50
N VAL A 69 11.71 3.29 3.54
CA VAL A 69 12.66 2.98 4.62
C VAL A 69 12.21 1.78 5.45
N LEU A 70 10.92 1.68 5.78
CA LEU A 70 10.39 0.55 6.54
C LEU A 70 10.49 -0.74 5.73
N GLN A 71 10.15 -0.70 4.46
CA GLN A 71 10.23 -1.84 3.54
C GLN A 71 11.68 -2.30 3.39
N HIS A 72 12.62 -1.39 3.16
CA HIS A 72 14.05 -1.73 3.11
C HIS A 72 14.55 -2.38 4.41
N TYR A 73 14.17 -1.83 5.57
CA TYR A 73 14.51 -2.42 6.87
C TYR A 73 13.98 -3.86 7.00
N LEU A 74 12.74 -4.11 6.56
CA LEU A 74 12.13 -5.44 6.59
C LEU A 74 12.79 -6.40 5.60
N ASP A 75 13.12 -5.95 4.40
CA ASP A 75 13.85 -6.75 3.42
C ASP A 75 15.18 -7.24 4.01
N VAL A 76 16.00 -6.35 4.56
CA VAL A 76 17.26 -6.73 5.21
C VAL A 76 17.02 -7.67 6.38
N MET A 77 16.00 -7.40 7.21
CA MET A 77 15.68 -8.23 8.38
C MET A 77 15.33 -9.67 7.98
N TYR A 78 14.54 -9.87 6.93
CA TYR A 78 14.08 -11.20 6.53
C TYR A 78 15.06 -11.92 5.61
N GLU A 79 15.76 -11.21 4.71
CA GLU A 79 16.73 -11.80 3.79
C GLU A 79 18.04 -12.17 4.47
N THR A 80 18.43 -11.39 5.48
CA THR A 80 19.69 -11.62 6.21
C THR A 80 19.40 -11.95 7.68
N SER A 81 19.34 -10.94 8.53
CA SER A 81 19.03 -11.12 9.94
C SER A 81 18.51 -9.85 10.59
N GLY A 82 17.82 -10.00 11.74
CA GLY A 82 17.46 -8.85 12.56
C GLY A 82 18.66 -8.05 13.05
N ALA A 83 19.80 -8.71 13.29
CA ALA A 83 21.03 -8.03 13.69
C ALA A 83 21.60 -7.17 12.57
N GLU A 84 21.57 -7.63 11.31
CA GLU A 84 21.99 -6.81 10.17
C GLU A 84 21.05 -5.64 9.94
N ALA A 85 19.74 -5.85 10.00
CA ALA A 85 18.76 -4.77 9.92
C ALA A 85 18.97 -3.72 11.03
N ASP A 86 19.35 -4.17 12.24
CA ASP A 86 19.62 -3.25 13.36
C ASP A 86 20.90 -2.41 13.19
N ARG A 87 21.82 -2.80 12.30
CA ARG A 87 23.00 -1.99 11.95
C ARG A 87 22.66 -0.84 11.02
N ILE A 88 21.51 -0.88 10.36
CA ILE A 88 21.07 0.23 9.50
C ILE A 88 20.91 1.48 10.36
N ASN A 89 21.60 2.56 9.97
CA ASN A 89 21.29 3.90 10.50
C ASN A 89 19.98 4.38 9.87
N ILE A 90 18.86 3.97 10.50
CA ILE A 90 17.52 4.18 9.94
C ILE A 90 17.14 5.66 9.86
N GLU A 91 17.78 6.50 10.66
CA GLU A 91 17.54 7.95 10.67
C GLU A 91 18.20 8.63 9.49
N GLU A 92 19.46 8.29 9.21
CA GLU A 92 20.20 8.77 8.05
C GLU A 92 19.55 8.27 6.76
N LEU A 93 19.20 6.98 6.70
CA LEU A 93 18.47 6.42 5.57
C LEU A 93 17.14 7.16 5.32
N PHE A 94 16.42 7.52 6.39
CA PHE A 94 15.17 8.26 6.27
C PHE A 94 15.41 9.70 5.78
N GLU A 95 16.47 10.36 6.27
CA GLU A 95 16.84 11.70 5.81
C GLU A 95 17.12 11.72 4.31
N ASP A 96 17.97 10.80 3.85
CA ASP A 96 18.34 10.70 2.44
C ASP A 96 17.12 10.38 1.56
N THR A 97 16.30 9.44 2.01
CA THR A 97 15.09 9.05 1.28
C THR A 97 14.07 10.19 1.22
N LEU A 98 13.83 10.89 2.34
CA LEU A 98 12.90 12.02 2.37
C LEU A 98 13.39 13.18 1.49
N ARG A 99 14.70 13.48 1.51
CA ARG A 99 15.31 14.49 0.63
C ARG A 99 15.15 14.14 -0.85
N LYS A 100 15.41 12.88 -1.20
CA LYS A 100 15.23 12.37 -2.57
C LYS A 100 13.77 12.48 -3.00
N CYS A 101 12.83 11.98 -2.22
CA CYS A 101 11.40 12.05 -2.51
C CYS A 101 10.94 13.52 -2.67
N TYR A 102 11.39 14.41 -1.78
CA TYR A 102 11.05 15.82 -1.87
C TYR A 102 11.61 16.47 -3.14
N ALA A 103 12.85 16.17 -3.51
CA ALA A 103 13.47 16.71 -4.73
C ALA A 103 12.74 16.24 -6.00
N ASP A 104 12.33 14.98 -6.05
CA ASP A 104 11.59 14.43 -7.18
C ASP A 104 10.18 15.03 -7.28
N ASP A 105 9.51 15.20 -6.15
CA ASP A 105 8.20 15.82 -6.09
C ASP A 105 8.24 17.33 -6.39
N TYR A 106 9.29 18.03 -5.98
CA TYR A 106 9.55 19.42 -6.34
C TYR A 106 9.65 19.61 -7.86
N LYS A 107 10.39 18.72 -8.55
CA LYS A 107 10.47 18.73 -10.03
C LYS A 107 9.11 18.49 -10.67
N LYS A 108 8.34 17.52 -10.18
CA LYS A 108 6.97 17.21 -10.65
C LYS A 108 6.01 18.38 -10.40
N ASN A 109 6.25 19.16 -9.35
CA ASN A 109 5.47 20.35 -8.97
C ASN A 109 5.98 21.63 -9.66
N LYS A 110 6.55 21.51 -10.87
CA LYS A 110 7.06 22.63 -11.68
C LYS A 110 8.11 23.48 -10.95
N ASN A 111 8.94 22.86 -10.14
CA ASN A 111 9.95 23.50 -9.30
C ASN A 111 9.37 24.51 -8.29
N GLN A 112 8.19 24.24 -7.78
CA GLN A 112 7.55 25.02 -6.72
C GLN A 112 7.57 24.26 -5.41
N HIS A 113 7.96 24.92 -4.33
CA HIS A 113 7.87 24.37 -2.99
C HIS A 113 6.39 24.17 -2.58
N TYR A 114 6.09 23.05 -1.96
CA TYR A 114 4.76 22.67 -1.49
C TYR A 114 4.72 22.47 0.03
N SER A 115 5.80 22.83 0.71
CA SER A 115 5.87 22.91 2.18
C SER A 115 6.92 23.94 2.58
N SER A 116 6.80 24.47 3.80
CA SER A 116 7.83 25.32 4.40
C SER A 116 9.00 24.48 4.92
N SER A 117 10.17 25.11 5.11
CA SER A 117 11.33 24.45 5.73
C SER A 117 11.05 23.99 7.16
N THR A 118 10.25 24.76 7.91
CA THR A 118 9.82 24.40 9.27
C THR A 118 8.95 23.14 9.26
N GLU A 119 7.98 23.08 8.36
CA GLU A 119 7.11 21.92 8.20
C GLU A 119 7.92 20.69 7.76
N LEU A 120 8.80 20.81 6.78
CA LEU A 120 9.65 19.72 6.34
C LEU A 120 10.52 19.17 7.49
N ARG A 121 11.08 20.05 8.32
CA ARG A 121 11.83 19.65 9.51
C ARG A 121 10.97 18.93 10.54
N GLU A 122 9.73 19.39 10.77
CA GLU A 122 8.79 18.72 11.66
C GLU A 122 8.51 17.29 11.19
N PHE A 123 8.22 17.10 9.90
CA PHE A 123 7.98 15.78 9.33
C PHE A 123 9.20 14.88 9.40
N PHE A 124 10.39 15.43 9.22
CA PHE A 124 11.64 14.69 9.39
C PHE A 124 11.82 14.16 10.82
N GLU A 125 11.65 15.02 11.84
CA GLU A 125 11.76 14.59 13.23
C GLU A 125 10.69 13.55 13.60
N ASP A 126 9.45 13.75 13.18
CA ASP A 126 8.38 12.78 13.38
C ASP A 126 8.70 11.42 12.75
N GLY A 127 9.28 11.40 11.57
CA GLY A 127 9.65 10.17 10.85
C GLY A 127 10.76 9.40 11.57
N LYS A 128 11.78 10.09 12.08
CA LYS A 128 12.84 9.47 12.90
C LYS A 128 12.27 8.79 14.14
N GLU A 129 11.40 9.49 14.87
CA GLU A 129 10.75 8.92 16.06
C GLU A 129 9.93 7.67 15.72
N ILE A 130 9.17 7.72 14.64
CA ILE A 130 8.36 6.59 14.17
C ILE A 130 9.24 5.37 13.87
N LEU A 131 10.29 5.57 13.09
CA LEU A 131 11.16 4.49 12.65
C LEU A 131 11.97 3.90 13.81
N ARG A 132 12.46 4.73 14.73
CA ARG A 132 13.06 4.26 16.00
C ARG A 132 12.08 3.40 16.80
N TYR A 133 10.84 3.85 16.92
CA TYR A 133 9.80 3.12 17.66
C TYR A 133 9.52 1.75 17.00
N ILE A 134 9.33 1.72 15.67
CA ILE A 134 9.05 0.47 14.95
C ILE A 134 10.24 -0.48 15.05
N LYS A 135 11.47 0.01 14.85
CA LYS A 135 12.72 -0.75 15.00
C LYS A 135 12.81 -1.37 16.41
N LYS A 136 12.57 -0.59 17.47
CA LYS A 136 12.57 -1.06 18.87
C LYS A 136 11.48 -2.11 19.13
N LYS A 137 10.33 -2.01 18.45
CA LYS A 137 9.15 -2.88 18.65
C LYS A 137 8.94 -3.88 17.51
N ARG A 138 9.96 -4.10 16.65
CA ARG A 138 9.82 -4.94 15.44
C ARG A 138 9.26 -6.33 15.71
N SER A 139 9.70 -6.98 16.79
CA SER A 139 9.24 -8.33 17.14
C SER A 139 7.75 -8.40 17.47
N LEU A 140 7.14 -7.25 17.87
CA LEU A 140 5.70 -7.16 18.11
C LEU A 140 4.90 -7.14 16.81
N TYR A 141 5.44 -6.50 15.77
CA TYR A 141 4.74 -6.27 14.50
C TYR A 141 5.20 -7.22 13.39
N PHE A 142 6.49 -7.55 13.37
CA PHE A 142 7.17 -8.29 12.31
C PHE A 142 8.01 -9.40 12.91
N SER A 143 7.35 -10.42 13.51
CA SER A 143 8.03 -11.58 14.08
C SER A 143 8.61 -12.46 12.97
N LYS A 144 9.84 -12.96 13.17
CA LYS A 144 10.43 -13.99 12.29
C LYS A 144 9.99 -15.43 12.64
N LYS A 145 9.29 -15.64 13.77
CA LYS A 145 8.91 -16.98 14.21
C LYS A 145 7.79 -17.53 13.31
N GLY A 146 8.17 -18.40 12.39
CA GLY A 146 7.25 -19.01 11.41
C GLY A 146 6.82 -18.06 10.28
N TRP A 147 7.26 -16.80 10.29
CA TRP A 147 6.95 -15.82 9.27
C TRP A 147 8.09 -15.63 8.27
N HIS A 148 7.72 -15.54 7.00
CA HIS A 148 8.59 -15.21 5.89
C HIS A 148 8.05 -13.97 5.19
N LEU A 149 8.93 -13.06 4.80
CA LEU A 149 8.55 -11.96 3.92
C LEU A 149 8.37 -12.53 2.51
N VAL A 150 7.21 -12.37 1.90
CA VAL A 150 7.00 -12.69 0.48
C VAL A 150 7.62 -11.59 -0.39
N GLY A 151 7.41 -10.34 -0.01
CA GLY A 151 8.02 -9.18 -0.62
C GLY A 151 7.39 -7.88 -0.14
N CYS A 152 8.07 -6.79 -0.50
CA CYS A 152 7.54 -5.43 -0.43
C CYS A 152 7.15 -4.98 -1.85
N GLU A 153 6.15 -4.11 -1.98
CA GLU A 153 5.62 -3.64 -3.27
C GLU A 153 5.27 -4.81 -4.23
N VAL A 154 4.65 -5.87 -3.68
CA VAL A 154 4.30 -7.05 -4.49
C VAL A 154 3.25 -6.68 -5.52
N PRO A 155 3.55 -6.81 -6.84
CA PRO A 155 2.67 -6.36 -7.89
C PRO A 155 1.45 -7.27 -8.07
N ILE A 156 0.30 -6.64 -8.26
CA ILE A 156 -0.91 -7.27 -8.80
C ILE A 156 -1.16 -6.67 -10.18
N VAL A 157 -1.22 -7.52 -11.21
CA VAL A 157 -1.60 -7.15 -12.57
C VAL A 157 -2.48 -8.26 -13.13
N ILE A 158 -3.79 -8.03 -13.17
CA ILE A 158 -4.75 -9.05 -13.54
C ILE A 158 -5.95 -8.44 -14.28
N ALA A 159 -6.49 -9.14 -15.28
CA ALA A 159 -7.76 -8.75 -15.89
C ALA A 159 -8.91 -8.99 -14.89
N PRO A 160 -9.61 -7.95 -14.42
CA PRO A 160 -10.70 -8.11 -13.45
C PRO A 160 -11.91 -8.82 -14.08
N ASN A 161 -12.06 -8.71 -15.41
CA ASN A 161 -13.13 -9.31 -16.20
C ASN A 161 -12.55 -9.92 -17.47
N LEU A 162 -12.86 -11.18 -17.75
CA LEU A 162 -12.39 -11.90 -18.94
C LEU A 162 -12.89 -11.29 -20.26
N ARG A 163 -14.04 -10.59 -20.24
CA ARG A 163 -14.58 -9.90 -21.44
C ARG A 163 -13.86 -8.59 -21.74
N LEU A 164 -13.15 -8.04 -20.76
CA LEU A 164 -12.37 -6.79 -20.83
C LEU A 164 -10.90 -7.08 -20.56
N ASN A 165 -10.32 -8.01 -21.32
CA ASN A 165 -8.94 -8.46 -21.11
C ASN A 165 -7.87 -7.37 -21.33
N ARG A 166 -8.21 -6.29 -22.05
CA ARG A 166 -7.35 -5.12 -22.26
C ARG A 166 -7.38 -4.09 -21.14
N VAL A 167 -8.24 -4.29 -20.13
CA VAL A 167 -8.24 -3.46 -18.91
C VAL A 167 -7.67 -4.30 -17.78
N LYS A 168 -6.55 -3.87 -17.21
CA LYS A 168 -5.87 -4.58 -16.12
C LYS A 168 -6.08 -3.84 -14.80
N TYR A 169 -6.48 -4.56 -13.77
CA TYR A 169 -6.36 -4.05 -12.40
C TYR A 169 -4.90 -4.12 -12.00
N MET A 170 -4.35 -2.98 -11.60
CA MET A 170 -2.96 -2.86 -11.18
C MET A 170 -2.90 -2.28 -9.76
N GLY A 171 -2.09 -2.89 -8.93
CA GLY A 171 -1.81 -2.42 -7.58
C GLY A 171 -0.49 -2.99 -7.08
N TYR A 172 0.01 -2.38 -6.02
CA TYR A 172 1.20 -2.84 -5.32
C TYR A 172 0.82 -3.08 -3.87
N LEU A 173 1.20 -4.22 -3.33
CA LEU A 173 0.96 -4.58 -1.94
C LEU A 173 2.17 -4.15 -1.13
N ASP A 174 1.99 -3.22 -0.20
CA ASP A 174 3.09 -2.63 0.55
C ASP A 174 3.97 -3.69 1.21
N ILE A 175 3.37 -4.67 1.90
CA ILE A 175 4.08 -5.80 2.52
C ILE A 175 3.21 -7.05 2.39
N VAL A 176 3.79 -8.14 1.93
CA VAL A 176 3.17 -9.47 1.94
C VAL A 176 4.02 -10.43 2.77
N MET A 177 3.40 -11.02 3.77
CA MET A 177 4.00 -12.00 4.67
C MET A 177 3.36 -13.37 4.49
N TYR A 178 4.12 -14.43 4.76
CA TYR A 178 3.62 -15.81 4.79
C TYR A 178 3.97 -16.47 6.12
N HIS A 179 2.96 -17.03 6.79
CA HIS A 179 3.12 -17.82 8.01
C HIS A 179 3.09 -19.31 7.69
N GLU A 180 4.26 -19.94 7.69
CA GLU A 180 4.43 -21.32 7.27
C GLU A 180 3.62 -22.32 8.12
N PRO A 181 3.60 -22.21 9.48
CA PRO A 181 2.86 -23.17 10.31
C PRO A 181 1.34 -23.23 10.05
N THR A 182 0.73 -22.13 9.66
CA THR A 182 -0.73 -22.06 9.39
C THR A 182 -1.07 -21.96 7.91
N ASN A 183 -0.06 -21.96 7.02
CA ASN A 183 -0.24 -21.73 5.59
C ASN A 183 -1.07 -20.49 5.28
N THR A 184 -0.77 -19.37 5.98
CA THR A 184 -1.55 -18.13 5.88
C THR A 184 -0.70 -17.00 5.32
N PHE A 185 -1.22 -16.30 4.33
CA PHE A 185 -0.65 -15.04 3.84
C PHE A 185 -1.26 -13.87 4.61
N LYS A 186 -0.45 -12.84 4.88
CA LYS A 186 -0.93 -11.57 5.43
C LYS A 186 -0.50 -10.44 4.51
N ILE A 187 -1.48 -9.71 3.99
CA ILE A 187 -1.29 -8.49 3.21
C ILE A 187 -1.42 -7.32 4.17
N ILE A 188 -0.37 -6.53 4.31
CA ILE A 188 -0.29 -5.37 5.19
C ILE A 188 -0.18 -4.12 4.32
N ASP A 189 -1.08 -3.18 4.53
CA ASP A 189 -1.08 -1.87 3.87
C ASP A 189 -0.74 -0.80 4.91
N ILE A 190 0.34 -0.08 4.66
CA ILE A 190 0.86 0.94 5.56
C ILE A 190 0.11 2.25 5.31
N LYS A 191 -0.40 2.86 6.36
CA LYS A 191 -1.03 4.18 6.28
C LYS A 191 -0.37 5.13 7.27
N THR A 192 0.08 6.28 6.79
CA THR A 192 0.50 7.37 7.64
C THR A 192 -0.69 8.26 7.98
N SER A 193 -0.81 8.69 9.22
CA SER A 193 -1.91 9.54 9.67
C SER A 193 -1.44 10.41 10.83
N THR A 194 -1.80 11.71 10.82
CA THR A 194 -1.42 12.62 11.91
C THR A 194 -1.94 12.13 13.26
N LYS A 195 -3.24 11.76 13.33
CA LYS A 195 -3.90 11.36 14.59
C LYS A 195 -4.29 9.87 14.65
N GLY A 196 -3.97 9.10 13.59
CA GLY A 196 -4.47 7.73 13.42
C GLY A 196 -5.93 7.69 12.93
N TRP A 197 -6.49 6.49 12.87
CA TRP A 197 -7.87 6.29 12.43
C TRP A 197 -8.82 6.19 13.63
N ASN A 198 -9.86 7.02 13.61
CA ASN A 198 -10.97 6.94 14.55
C ASN A 198 -12.02 5.90 14.10
N LYS A 199 -13.10 5.76 14.87
CA LYS A 199 -14.18 4.80 14.56
C LYS A 199 -14.85 5.06 13.20
N TRP A 200 -14.93 6.31 12.75
CA TRP A 200 -15.54 6.66 11.47
C TRP A 200 -14.64 6.29 10.30
N ASN A 201 -13.33 6.60 10.41
CA ASN A 201 -12.35 6.16 9.41
C ASN A 201 -12.32 4.63 9.26
N LYS A 202 -12.44 3.89 10.39
CA LYS A 202 -12.47 2.44 10.37
C LYS A 202 -13.76 1.85 9.81
N LYS A 203 -14.90 2.57 9.91
CA LYS A 203 -16.18 2.18 9.33
C LYS A 203 -16.32 2.55 7.85
N ASP A 204 -15.49 3.44 7.35
CA ASP A 204 -15.50 3.90 5.97
C ASP A 204 -15.16 2.77 5.01
N GLU A 205 -16.17 2.23 4.34
CA GLU A 205 -16.01 1.13 3.40
C GLU A 205 -15.11 1.49 2.22
N SER A 206 -15.12 2.76 1.81
CA SER A 206 -14.27 3.21 0.71
C SER A 206 -12.79 3.05 1.02
N LYS A 207 -12.38 3.16 2.29
CA LYS A 207 -11.00 2.88 2.72
C LYS A 207 -10.70 1.38 2.79
N GLN A 208 -11.69 0.59 3.22
CA GLN A 208 -11.50 -0.85 3.41
C GLN A 208 -11.42 -1.62 2.08
N PHE A 209 -12.13 -1.18 1.04
CA PHE A 209 -12.21 -1.87 -0.24
C PHE A 209 -10.87 -2.03 -0.95
N GLN A 210 -9.89 -1.17 -0.68
CA GLN A 210 -8.53 -1.33 -1.19
C GLN A 210 -7.97 -2.70 -0.83
N LEU A 211 -7.93 -3.01 0.47
CA LEU A 211 -7.39 -4.28 0.95
C LEU A 211 -8.27 -5.48 0.59
N VAL A 212 -9.59 -5.28 0.55
CA VAL A 212 -10.53 -6.34 0.13
C VAL A 212 -10.27 -6.74 -1.33
N LEU A 213 -10.08 -5.77 -2.22
CA LEU A 213 -9.73 -6.03 -3.62
C LEU A 213 -8.31 -6.61 -3.77
N TYR A 214 -7.35 -6.15 -2.96
CA TYR A 214 -6.00 -6.71 -2.93
C TYR A 214 -6.03 -8.19 -2.55
N LYS A 215 -6.75 -8.55 -1.49
CA LYS A 215 -6.99 -9.95 -1.10
C LYS A 215 -7.58 -10.77 -2.25
N HIS A 216 -8.60 -10.25 -2.91
CA HIS A 216 -9.29 -10.92 -4.00
C HIS A 216 -8.36 -11.18 -5.19
N PHE A 217 -7.63 -10.17 -5.62
CA PHE A 217 -6.76 -10.28 -6.79
C PHE A 217 -5.47 -11.04 -6.50
N PHE A 218 -4.92 -10.93 -5.30
CA PHE A 218 -3.80 -11.76 -4.86
C PHE A 218 -4.18 -13.25 -4.86
N SER A 219 -5.36 -13.59 -4.33
CA SER A 219 -5.93 -14.94 -4.38
C SER A 219 -6.02 -15.45 -5.81
N LYS A 220 -6.57 -14.66 -6.73
CA LYS A 220 -6.73 -15.05 -8.14
C LYS A 220 -5.40 -15.16 -8.89
N GLN A 221 -4.49 -14.21 -8.69
CA GLN A 221 -3.21 -14.15 -9.41
C GLN A 221 -2.29 -15.31 -9.05
N TYR A 222 -2.28 -15.71 -7.78
CA TYR A 222 -1.39 -16.75 -7.27
C TYR A 222 -2.11 -18.06 -6.91
N ASN A 223 -3.40 -18.19 -7.25
CA ASN A 223 -4.24 -19.35 -6.96
C ASN A 223 -4.22 -19.77 -5.48
N ILE A 224 -4.30 -18.79 -4.57
CA ILE A 224 -4.30 -18.99 -3.13
C ILE A 224 -5.75 -18.92 -2.62
N PRO A 225 -6.24 -19.89 -1.81
CA PRO A 225 -7.57 -19.83 -1.22
C PRO A 225 -7.77 -18.54 -0.41
N LEU A 226 -8.95 -17.91 -0.53
CA LEU A 226 -9.26 -16.66 0.16
C LEU A 226 -9.17 -16.77 1.69
N GLU A 227 -9.53 -17.94 2.24
CA GLU A 227 -9.44 -18.24 3.67
C GLU A 227 -8.01 -18.25 4.19
N ASN A 228 -7.02 -18.47 3.32
CA ASN A 228 -5.59 -18.46 3.65
C ASN A 228 -4.97 -17.06 3.51
N ILE A 229 -5.78 -16.01 3.32
CA ILE A 229 -5.28 -14.63 3.17
C ILE A 229 -5.92 -13.74 4.22
N GLU A 230 -5.10 -13.18 5.08
CA GLU A 230 -5.45 -12.12 6.01
C GLU A 230 -5.08 -10.75 5.43
N ILE A 231 -5.79 -9.70 5.87
CA ILE A 231 -5.50 -8.32 5.48
C ILE A 231 -5.46 -7.43 6.70
N GLU A 232 -4.53 -6.47 6.72
CA GLU A 232 -4.35 -5.57 7.85
C GLU A 232 -3.91 -4.18 7.38
N PHE A 233 -4.53 -3.14 7.93
CA PHE A 233 -3.99 -1.80 7.87
C PHE A 233 -3.02 -1.58 9.02
N PHE A 234 -1.78 -1.22 8.69
CA PHE A 234 -0.74 -0.81 9.62
C PHE A 234 -0.69 0.71 9.68
N ILE A 235 -1.48 1.31 10.59
CA ILE A 235 -1.71 2.74 10.63
C ILE A 235 -0.71 3.38 11.60
N VAL A 236 0.23 4.13 11.04
CA VAL A 236 1.28 4.82 11.78
C VAL A 236 0.82 6.24 12.12
N ARG A 237 0.78 6.56 13.40
CA ARG A 237 0.49 7.92 13.88
C ARG A 237 1.73 8.78 13.81
N ARG A 238 1.64 9.91 13.12
CA ARG A 238 2.70 10.89 13.06
C ARG A 238 2.84 11.62 14.41
N LYS A 239 1.73 12.06 15.00
CA LYS A 239 1.72 12.74 16.30
C LYS A 239 1.16 11.83 17.40
N ILE A 240 1.80 11.88 18.56
CA ILE A 240 1.34 11.28 19.79
C ILE A 240 1.11 12.43 20.79
N TYR A 241 -0.11 12.55 21.29
CA TYR A 241 -0.46 13.53 22.30
C TYR A 241 -0.26 12.90 23.67
N VAL A 242 0.68 13.43 24.44
CA VAL A 242 1.11 12.87 25.73
C VAL A 242 0.14 13.23 26.83
N ASP A 243 -0.53 14.38 26.70
CA ASP A 243 -1.45 14.94 27.72
C ASP A 243 -2.88 14.38 27.61
N GLY A 244 -3.07 13.32 26.85
CA GLY A 244 -4.37 12.67 26.71
C GLY A 244 -4.70 11.77 27.90
N GLU A 245 -5.98 11.70 28.27
CA GLU A 245 -6.51 10.84 29.32
C GLU A 245 -6.12 9.36 29.18
N TYR A 246 -5.86 8.92 27.94
CA TYR A 246 -5.46 7.55 27.60
C TYR A 246 -4.17 7.51 26.77
N PRO A 247 -3.26 6.54 27.07
CA PRO A 247 -2.04 6.35 26.29
C PRO A 247 -2.33 6.05 24.81
N GLN A 248 -1.75 6.83 23.92
CA GLN A 248 -1.89 6.62 22.49
C GLN A 248 -0.84 5.64 21.97
N LYS A 249 -1.26 4.66 21.16
CA LYS A 249 -0.34 3.75 20.47
C LYS A 249 0.21 4.42 19.21
N ARG A 250 1.52 4.37 18.99
CA ARG A 250 2.16 4.86 17.77
C ARG A 250 1.64 4.13 16.52
N VAL A 251 1.37 2.84 16.65
CA VAL A 251 0.82 2.01 15.57
C VAL A 251 -0.55 1.49 15.96
N GLN A 252 -1.51 1.62 15.06
CA GLN A 252 -2.81 0.96 15.12
C GLN A 252 -2.86 -0.13 14.06
N GLN A 253 -3.08 -1.36 14.49
CA GLN A 253 -3.40 -2.46 13.57
C GLN A 253 -4.92 -2.54 13.44
N PHE A 254 -5.40 -2.55 12.21
CA PHE A 254 -6.83 -2.64 11.93
C PHE A 254 -7.10 -3.69 10.85
N VAL A 255 -7.81 -4.73 11.21
CA VAL A 255 -8.24 -5.80 10.31
C VAL A 255 -9.67 -5.50 9.84
N PRO A 256 -9.87 -5.10 8.57
CA PRO A 256 -11.21 -4.87 8.05
C PRO A 256 -11.92 -6.19 7.78
N ALA A 257 -13.25 -6.18 7.86
CA ALA A 257 -14.03 -7.33 7.43
C ALA A 257 -13.79 -7.62 5.94
N SER A 258 -13.53 -8.88 5.59
CA SER A 258 -13.21 -9.31 4.22
C SER A 258 -13.95 -10.60 3.81
N GLY A 259 -15.06 -10.89 4.47
CA GLY A 259 -15.91 -12.03 4.12
C GLY A 259 -16.67 -11.82 2.81
N LYS A 260 -17.40 -12.86 2.37
CA LYS A 260 -18.09 -12.92 1.06
C LYS A 260 -18.97 -11.69 0.76
N VAL A 261 -19.72 -11.19 1.74
CA VAL A 261 -20.59 -10.00 1.54
C VAL A 261 -19.75 -8.75 1.19
N LYS A 262 -18.69 -8.51 1.94
CA LYS A 262 -17.83 -7.35 1.73
C LYS A 262 -17.07 -7.46 0.39
N LEU A 263 -16.59 -8.66 0.08
CA LEU A 263 -15.93 -8.96 -1.18
C LEU A 263 -16.86 -8.72 -2.38
N ASN A 264 -18.08 -9.24 -2.32
CA ASN A 264 -19.06 -9.04 -3.39
C ASN A 264 -19.35 -7.55 -3.59
N LYS A 265 -19.49 -6.78 -2.51
CA LYS A 265 -19.73 -5.34 -2.60
C LYS A 265 -18.55 -4.61 -3.27
N ALA A 266 -17.32 -4.92 -2.87
CA ALA A 266 -16.13 -4.31 -3.45
C ALA A 266 -15.97 -4.66 -4.94
N THR A 267 -16.19 -5.91 -5.33
CA THR A 267 -16.11 -6.36 -6.74
C THR A 267 -17.26 -5.82 -7.58
N THR A 268 -18.46 -5.67 -7.02
CA THR A 268 -19.59 -5.01 -7.72
C THR A 268 -19.25 -3.56 -8.01
N ASN A 269 -18.76 -2.78 -7.05
CA ASN A 269 -18.35 -1.40 -7.27
C ASN A 269 -17.26 -1.29 -8.35
N LEU A 270 -16.29 -2.21 -8.35
CA LEU A 270 -15.25 -2.23 -9.37
C LEU A 270 -15.84 -2.54 -10.76
N ASN A 271 -16.74 -3.51 -10.86
CA ASN A 271 -17.38 -3.86 -12.13
C ASN A 271 -18.27 -2.72 -12.66
N GLU A 272 -18.99 -2.02 -11.78
CA GLU A 272 -19.76 -0.82 -12.16
C GLU A 272 -18.86 0.29 -12.72
N PHE A 273 -17.73 0.54 -12.05
CA PHE A 273 -16.73 1.49 -12.55
C PHE A 273 -16.25 1.09 -13.95
N ILE A 274 -15.81 -0.16 -14.12
CA ILE A 274 -15.31 -0.66 -15.40
C ILE A 274 -16.38 -0.54 -16.48
N ASN A 275 -17.60 -0.97 -16.19
CA ASN A 275 -18.70 -0.95 -17.16
C ASN A 275 -19.11 0.47 -17.56
N LYS A 276 -18.97 1.45 -16.67
CA LYS A 276 -19.28 2.86 -16.96
C LYS A 276 -18.16 3.58 -17.69
N ALA A 277 -16.90 3.20 -17.43
CA ALA A 277 -15.72 3.91 -17.90
C ALA A 277 -15.12 3.35 -19.22
N PHE A 278 -15.36 2.07 -19.54
CA PHE A 278 -14.70 1.40 -20.67
C PHE A 278 -15.67 0.70 -21.59
N ASN A 279 -15.33 0.72 -22.88
CA ASN A 279 -15.94 -0.12 -23.91
C ASN A 279 -15.34 -1.54 -23.86
N LEU A 280 -15.97 -2.50 -24.59
CA LEU A 280 -15.51 -3.90 -24.61
C LEU A 280 -14.11 -4.06 -25.19
N ASP A 281 -13.67 -3.17 -26.06
CA ASP A 281 -12.32 -3.14 -26.64
C ASP A 281 -11.26 -2.54 -25.72
N GLY A 282 -11.66 -2.05 -24.51
CA GLY A 282 -10.81 -1.40 -23.53
C GLY A 282 -10.61 0.10 -23.76
N SER A 283 -11.23 0.70 -24.79
CA SER A 283 -11.23 2.16 -24.96
C SER A 283 -12.11 2.85 -23.89
N TYR A 284 -11.83 4.12 -23.63
CA TYR A 284 -12.67 4.90 -22.72
C TYR A 284 -14.02 5.20 -23.36
N LYS A 285 -15.08 5.15 -22.55
CA LYS A 285 -16.40 5.65 -22.95
C LYS A 285 -16.44 7.17 -22.86
N ASP A 286 -17.27 7.77 -23.71
CA ASP A 286 -17.68 9.17 -23.55
C ASP A 286 -18.60 9.29 -22.35
N THR A 287 -18.14 9.94 -21.29
CA THR A 287 -18.85 10.13 -20.02
C THR A 287 -19.07 11.60 -19.72
#